data_a03b9a60f66090cd7cf940e14c7badfb
#
_entry.id   a03b9a60f66090cd7cf940e14c7badfb
#
_cell.length_a   1.000
_cell.length_b   1.000
_cell.length_c   1.000
_cell.angle_alpha   90.00
_cell.angle_beta   90.00
_cell.angle_gamma   90.00
#
_symmetry.space_group_name_H-M   'P 1'
#
loop_
_entity.id
_entity.type
_entity.pdbx_description
1 polymer ?
#
loop_
_entity_poly.entity_id
_entity_poly.type
_entity_poly.pdbx_seq_one_letter_code
_entity_poly.pdbx_strand_id
1 'polypeptide(L)'
;MTAIEESEIRQEVEVIRVRGLRKVFRDFWLRPRVEALREVDLTIYSGEVFGLLGPNGSGKSTTIQILLGLLFPSKGEVSVLGKPPGTAEIKNRIGYLPEDSVFYPFLTGWEMLDLSASLAKVPHSQRKGRIGDLLEMVGLQGAGDREIGDYSKGMQRRIGIAQALIHDPEILILDEPTNGLDPLGVREMKDWIGELRQRGKTILISSHLLADVEQV
;
A
#
# COMPACT_ATOMS: atom_id res chain seq x y z
N MET A 1 -8.29 21.48 -43.30
CA MET A 1 -7.04 21.21 -42.57
C MET A 1 -7.49 20.69 -41.21
N THR A 2 -7.51 19.41 -41.05
CA THR A 2 -8.01 18.68 -39.89
C THR A 2 -6.85 18.57 -38.89
N ALA A 3 -7.03 19.15 -37.72
CA ALA A 3 -6.10 18.96 -36.61
C ALA A 3 -6.14 17.48 -36.20
N ILE A 4 -5.04 16.79 -36.37
CA ILE A 4 -4.83 15.45 -35.85
C ILE A 4 -4.52 15.67 -34.38
N GLU A 5 -5.41 15.20 -33.50
CA GLU A 5 -5.15 15.10 -32.08
C GLU A 5 -3.90 14.23 -31.88
N GLU A 6 -2.82 14.86 -31.46
CA GLU A 6 -1.68 14.17 -30.87
C GLU A 6 -2.14 13.54 -29.57
N SER A 7 -2.56 12.29 -29.64
CA SER A 7 -2.65 11.44 -28.45
C SER A 7 -1.23 11.29 -27.91
N GLU A 8 -0.91 12.02 -26.84
CA GLU A 8 0.31 11.82 -26.06
C GLU A 8 0.43 10.33 -25.72
N ILE A 9 1.35 9.64 -26.36
CA ILE A 9 1.78 8.30 -25.96
C ILE A 9 2.50 8.51 -24.63
N ARG A 10 1.76 8.42 -23.51
CA ARG A 10 2.38 8.29 -22.19
C ARG A 10 3.27 7.06 -22.27
N GLN A 11 4.57 7.25 -22.22
CA GLN A 11 5.49 6.13 -22.03
C GLN A 11 5.09 5.45 -20.72
N GLU A 12 4.56 4.23 -20.83
CA GLU A 12 4.19 3.41 -19.69
C GLU A 12 5.48 3.02 -18.95
N VAL A 13 5.78 3.76 -17.87
CA VAL A 13 6.96 3.49 -17.05
C VAL A 13 6.63 2.34 -16.10
N GLU A 14 7.28 1.20 -16.28
CA GLU A 14 7.15 0.06 -15.37
C GLU A 14 7.70 0.43 -13.98
N VAL A 15 6.86 0.37 -12.95
CA VAL A 15 7.26 0.64 -11.55
C VAL A 15 7.36 -0.65 -10.73
N ILE A 16 6.59 -1.67 -11.05
CA ILE A 16 6.72 -3.02 -10.47
C ILE A 16 6.76 -4.03 -11.61
N ARG A 17 7.76 -4.90 -11.59
CA ARG A 17 7.85 -6.02 -12.52
C ARG A 17 8.18 -7.31 -11.77
N VAL A 18 7.39 -8.34 -12.04
CA VAL A 18 7.54 -9.69 -11.50
C VAL A 18 7.55 -10.67 -12.66
N ARG A 19 8.52 -11.58 -12.68
CA ARG A 19 8.68 -12.61 -13.71
C ARG A 19 8.95 -13.98 -13.10
N GLY A 20 8.13 -14.98 -13.44
CA GLY A 20 8.26 -16.37 -13.02
C GLY A 20 8.33 -16.53 -11.50
N LEU A 21 7.62 -15.66 -10.74
CA LEU A 21 7.73 -15.64 -9.29
C LEU A 21 7.18 -16.91 -8.68
N ARG A 22 8.02 -17.60 -7.93
CA ARG A 22 7.67 -18.80 -7.19
C ARG A 22 8.07 -18.68 -5.73
N LYS A 23 7.19 -19.10 -4.83
CA LYS A 23 7.47 -19.19 -3.40
C LYS A 23 7.04 -20.53 -2.84
N VAL A 24 8.02 -21.27 -2.28
CA VAL A 24 7.81 -22.51 -1.56
C VAL A 24 8.29 -22.32 -0.12
N PHE A 25 7.40 -22.48 0.83
CA PHE A 25 7.75 -22.54 2.24
C PHE A 25 8.27 -23.95 2.58
N ARG A 26 9.35 -24.02 3.34
CA ARG A 26 10.00 -25.25 3.74
C ARG A 26 9.96 -25.40 5.26
N ASP A 27 9.96 -26.65 5.74
CA ASP A 27 10.12 -26.92 7.17
C ASP A 27 11.60 -26.80 7.59
N PHE A 28 11.85 -27.03 8.88
CA PHE A 28 13.21 -27.01 9.45
C PHE A 28 14.19 -27.98 8.73
N TRP A 29 13.67 -29.08 8.18
CA TRP A 29 14.42 -30.06 7.43
C TRP A 29 14.52 -29.75 5.93
N LEU A 30 14.21 -28.54 5.50
CA LEU A 30 14.19 -28.07 4.11
C LEU A 30 13.19 -28.83 3.19
N ARG A 31 12.25 -29.58 3.74
CA ARG A 31 11.20 -30.24 2.96
C ARG A 31 10.15 -29.23 2.53
N PRO A 32 9.69 -29.25 1.28
CA PRO A 32 8.63 -28.36 0.82
C PRO A 32 7.32 -28.65 1.58
N ARG A 33 6.71 -27.63 2.18
CA ARG A 33 5.44 -27.74 2.90
C ARG A 33 4.29 -27.13 2.12
N VAL A 34 4.46 -25.89 1.67
CA VAL A 34 3.43 -25.13 0.99
C VAL A 34 4.06 -24.40 -0.18
N GLU A 35 3.50 -24.58 -1.37
CA GLU A 35 3.81 -23.77 -2.54
C GLU A 35 2.80 -22.64 -2.60
N ALA A 36 3.19 -21.46 -2.12
CA ALA A 36 2.31 -20.29 -2.00
C ALA A 36 2.17 -19.53 -3.32
N LEU A 37 3.22 -19.56 -4.17
CA LEU A 37 3.20 -18.91 -5.49
C LEU A 37 3.77 -19.86 -6.53
N ARG A 38 3.10 -19.92 -7.71
CA ARG A 38 3.44 -20.77 -8.86
C ARG A 38 3.55 -19.92 -10.11
N GLU A 39 4.78 -19.51 -10.47
CA GLU A 39 5.05 -18.80 -11.73
C GLU A 39 4.16 -17.57 -11.97
N VAL A 40 4.14 -16.65 -11.00
CA VAL A 40 3.36 -15.42 -11.13
C VAL A 40 4.16 -14.40 -11.94
N ASP A 41 3.51 -13.85 -12.98
CA ASP A 41 3.98 -12.72 -13.76
C ASP A 41 3.03 -11.56 -13.59
N LEU A 42 3.54 -10.36 -13.32
CA LEU A 42 2.77 -9.12 -13.32
C LEU A 42 3.66 -7.92 -13.62
N THR A 43 3.06 -6.91 -14.20
CA THR A 43 3.70 -5.60 -14.43
C THR A 43 2.70 -4.53 -14.02
N ILE A 44 3.17 -3.52 -13.28
CA ILE A 44 2.37 -2.36 -12.87
C ILE A 44 3.08 -1.11 -13.39
N TYR A 45 2.31 -0.22 -13.99
CA TYR A 45 2.80 1.02 -14.57
C TYR A 45 2.58 2.21 -13.65
N SER A 46 3.35 3.28 -13.87
CA SER A 46 3.26 4.50 -13.08
C SER A 46 1.86 5.13 -13.15
N GLY A 47 1.29 5.47 -11.99
CA GLY A 47 -0.05 6.08 -11.88
C GLY A 47 -1.20 5.09 -12.06
N GLU A 48 -0.92 3.79 -12.17
CA GLU A 48 -1.93 2.74 -12.27
C GLU A 48 -2.50 2.36 -10.89
N VAL A 49 -3.78 2.01 -10.87
CA VAL A 49 -4.40 1.27 -9.76
C VAL A 49 -4.52 -0.19 -10.17
N PHE A 50 -3.77 -1.06 -9.53
CA PHE A 50 -3.70 -2.49 -9.82
C PHE A 50 -4.34 -3.32 -8.72
N GLY A 51 -5.33 -4.16 -9.08
CA GLY A 51 -6.02 -5.05 -8.17
C GLY A 51 -5.43 -6.46 -8.15
N LEU A 52 -4.95 -6.91 -6.98
CA LEU A 52 -4.53 -8.29 -6.75
C LEU A 52 -5.68 -9.06 -6.10
N LEU A 53 -6.48 -9.73 -6.92
CA LEU A 53 -7.71 -10.40 -6.51
C LEU A 53 -7.52 -11.89 -6.27
N GLY A 54 -8.25 -12.42 -5.31
CA GLY A 54 -8.28 -13.87 -5.06
C GLY A 54 -8.73 -14.24 -3.65
N PRO A 55 -9.12 -15.50 -3.43
CA PRO A 55 -9.53 -16.00 -2.11
C PRO A 55 -8.38 -15.99 -1.10
N ASN A 56 -8.70 -16.18 0.17
CA ASN A 56 -7.69 -16.35 1.20
C ASN A 56 -6.78 -17.55 0.87
N GLY A 57 -5.47 -17.38 1.06
CA GLY A 57 -4.48 -18.40 0.71
C GLY A 57 -4.07 -18.43 -0.78
N SER A 58 -4.57 -17.55 -1.65
CA SER A 58 -4.18 -17.47 -3.07
C SER A 58 -2.77 -16.89 -3.29
N GLY A 59 -2.09 -16.42 -2.25
CA GLY A 59 -0.73 -15.87 -2.36
C GLY A 59 -0.65 -14.34 -2.41
N LYS A 60 -1.75 -13.59 -2.29
CA LYS A 60 -1.77 -12.11 -2.31
C LYS A 60 -0.76 -11.51 -1.33
N SER A 61 -0.93 -11.79 -0.04
CA SER A 61 -0.06 -11.26 1.01
C SER A 61 1.39 -11.76 0.88
N THR A 62 1.60 -13.00 0.35
CA THR A 62 2.94 -13.50 0.04
C THR A 62 3.61 -12.66 -1.06
N THR A 63 2.86 -12.31 -2.11
CA THR A 63 3.34 -11.44 -3.20
C THR A 63 3.68 -10.05 -2.66
N ILE A 64 2.77 -9.44 -1.88
CA ILE A 64 2.98 -8.14 -1.23
C ILE A 64 4.26 -8.16 -0.36
N GLN A 65 4.43 -9.17 0.50
CA GLN A 65 5.62 -9.28 1.35
C GLN A 65 6.93 -9.38 0.54
N ILE A 66 6.89 -10.04 -0.63
CA ILE A 66 8.05 -10.10 -1.53
C ILE A 66 8.31 -8.74 -2.16
N LEU A 67 7.27 -8.01 -2.61
CA LEU A 67 7.39 -6.65 -3.15
C LEU A 67 7.94 -5.66 -2.13
N LEU A 68 7.60 -5.82 -0.86
CA LEU A 68 8.14 -5.03 0.26
C LEU A 68 9.56 -5.44 0.67
N GLY A 69 10.09 -6.56 0.12
CA GLY A 69 11.38 -7.11 0.52
C GLY A 69 11.40 -7.66 1.95
N LEU A 70 10.25 -8.03 2.48
CA LEU A 70 10.08 -8.71 3.77
C LEU A 70 10.23 -10.23 3.64
N LEU A 71 10.05 -10.76 2.43
CA LEU A 71 10.15 -12.16 2.09
C LEU A 71 10.94 -12.33 0.79
N PHE A 72 11.82 -13.34 0.75
CA PHE A 72 12.58 -13.67 -0.46
C PHE A 72 11.84 -14.69 -1.32
N PRO A 73 11.83 -14.55 -2.66
CA PRO A 73 11.30 -15.55 -3.58
C PRO A 73 12.14 -16.84 -3.54
N SER A 74 11.52 -17.96 -3.90
CA SER A 74 12.24 -19.22 -4.12
C SER A 74 12.83 -19.31 -5.52
N LYS A 75 12.16 -18.70 -6.52
CA LYS A 75 12.58 -18.51 -7.91
C LYS A 75 11.90 -17.27 -8.49
N GLY A 76 12.38 -16.85 -9.66
CA GLY A 76 11.85 -15.71 -10.38
C GLY A 76 12.56 -14.40 -10.02
N GLU A 77 12.18 -13.35 -10.72
CA GLU A 77 12.76 -12.03 -10.58
C GLU A 77 11.70 -11.01 -10.19
N VAL A 78 12.07 -10.09 -9.30
CA VAL A 78 11.21 -9.00 -8.84
C VAL A 78 11.99 -7.72 -8.84
N SER A 79 11.45 -6.69 -9.46
CA SER A 79 11.98 -5.33 -9.38
C SER A 79 10.88 -4.34 -9.02
N VAL A 80 11.24 -3.37 -8.20
CA VAL A 80 10.40 -2.23 -7.82
C VAL A 80 11.20 -0.97 -8.12
N LEU A 81 10.62 -0.08 -8.94
CA LEU A 81 11.29 1.13 -9.43
C LEU A 81 12.68 0.82 -10.05
N GLY A 82 12.75 -0.29 -10.81
CA GLY A 82 13.97 -0.75 -11.48
C GLY A 82 15.04 -1.37 -10.58
N LYS A 83 14.77 -1.56 -9.27
CA LYS A 83 15.72 -2.10 -8.30
C LYS A 83 15.15 -3.32 -7.57
N PRO A 84 16.00 -4.17 -6.97
CA PRO A 84 15.53 -5.25 -6.10
C PRO A 84 14.72 -4.69 -4.92
N PRO A 85 13.62 -5.35 -4.52
CA PRO A 85 12.83 -4.92 -3.38
C PRO A 85 13.62 -5.00 -2.07
N GLY A 86 13.20 -4.23 -1.05
CA GLY A 86 13.75 -4.29 0.31
C GLY A 86 14.95 -3.38 0.58
N THR A 87 15.49 -2.71 -0.41
CA THR A 87 16.53 -1.68 -0.18
C THR A 87 15.92 -0.47 0.54
N ALA A 88 16.74 0.23 1.36
CA ALA A 88 16.27 1.41 2.09
C ALA A 88 15.71 2.51 1.17
N GLU A 89 16.30 2.68 -0.01
CA GLU A 89 15.85 3.62 -1.03
C GLU A 89 14.43 3.28 -1.51
N ILE A 90 14.18 1.99 -1.83
CA ILE A 90 12.86 1.54 -2.31
C ILE A 90 11.82 1.61 -1.19
N LYS A 91 12.17 1.22 0.04
CA LYS A 91 11.26 1.29 1.20
C LYS A 91 10.78 2.71 1.46
N ASN A 92 11.64 3.72 1.27
CA ASN A 92 11.27 5.13 1.44
C ASN A 92 10.34 5.67 0.32
N ARG A 93 10.11 4.90 -0.74
CA ARG A 93 9.23 5.27 -1.86
C ARG A 93 7.94 4.46 -1.87
N ILE A 94 7.74 3.55 -0.91
CA ILE A 94 6.56 2.71 -0.77
C ILE A 94 5.84 3.03 0.53
N GLY A 95 4.55 3.35 0.46
CA GLY A 95 3.63 3.32 1.59
C GLY A 95 2.95 1.97 1.68
N TYR A 96 2.77 1.45 2.89
CA TYR A 96 2.14 0.15 3.10
C TYR A 96 1.09 0.20 4.20
N LEU A 97 -0.11 -0.26 3.87
CA LEU A 97 -1.18 -0.52 4.82
C LEU A 97 -1.38 -2.04 4.90
N PRO A 98 -0.97 -2.71 5.98
CA PRO A 98 -1.23 -4.14 6.18
C PRO A 98 -2.72 -4.41 6.44
N GLU A 99 -3.15 -5.66 6.23
CA GLU A 99 -4.50 -6.13 6.57
C GLU A 99 -4.78 -5.90 8.07
N ASP A 100 -3.87 -6.37 8.94
CA ASP A 100 -3.90 -6.12 10.37
C ASP A 100 -2.84 -5.07 10.74
N SER A 101 -3.29 -3.85 11.02
CA SER A 101 -2.41 -2.79 11.49
C SER A 101 -2.24 -2.88 13.00
N VAL A 102 -0.99 -2.92 13.48
CA VAL A 102 -0.66 -2.90 14.91
C VAL A 102 -0.17 -1.51 15.27
N PHE A 103 -0.86 -0.86 16.19
CA PHE A 103 -0.52 0.47 16.68
C PHE A 103 -0.13 0.41 18.16
N TYR A 104 0.57 1.42 18.64
CA TYR A 104 0.81 1.65 20.06
C TYR A 104 -0.45 2.28 20.66
N PRO A 105 -1.23 1.57 21.50
CA PRO A 105 -2.55 2.02 21.92
C PRO A 105 -2.50 3.27 22.84
N PHE A 106 -1.37 3.51 23.49
CA PHE A 106 -1.13 4.65 24.39
C PHE A 106 -0.64 5.92 23.65
N LEU A 107 -0.38 5.86 22.35
CA LEU A 107 -0.08 7.03 21.54
C LEU A 107 -1.36 7.65 21.01
N THR A 108 -1.38 8.97 20.92
CA THR A 108 -2.41 9.69 20.17
C THR A 108 -2.21 9.50 18.67
N GLY A 109 -3.26 9.78 17.88
CA GLY A 109 -3.14 9.75 16.41
C GLY A 109 -2.04 10.67 15.90
N TRP A 110 -1.91 11.86 16.52
CA TRP A 110 -0.85 12.83 16.23
C TRP A 110 0.54 12.27 16.51
N GLU A 111 0.76 11.74 17.72
CA GLU A 111 2.05 11.19 18.13
C GLU A 111 2.46 9.98 17.27
N MET A 112 1.50 9.14 16.89
CA MET A 112 1.75 7.99 16.01
C MET A 112 2.23 8.44 14.62
N LEU A 113 1.61 9.48 14.06
CA LEU A 113 2.02 10.02 12.76
C LEU A 113 3.37 10.77 12.86
N ASP A 114 3.64 11.49 13.96
CA ASP A 114 4.95 12.14 14.15
C ASP A 114 6.08 11.10 14.32
N LEU A 115 5.84 10.02 15.08
CA LEU A 115 6.77 8.90 15.17
C LEU A 115 7.06 8.31 13.79
N SER A 116 6.01 8.04 12.98
CA SER A 116 6.15 7.49 11.64
C SER A 116 6.89 8.44 10.71
N ALA A 117 6.59 9.75 10.77
CA ALA A 117 7.30 10.79 10.03
C ALA A 117 8.79 10.86 10.42
N SER A 118 9.08 10.68 11.72
CA SER A 118 10.45 10.65 12.22
C SER A 118 11.24 9.47 11.68
N LEU A 119 10.65 8.27 11.72
CA LEU A 119 11.27 7.05 11.20
C LEU A 119 11.50 7.12 9.69
N ALA A 120 10.57 7.74 8.97
CA ALA A 120 10.68 7.99 7.53
C ALA A 120 11.58 9.19 7.17
N LYS A 121 12.21 9.83 8.18
CA LYS A 121 13.12 10.98 8.02
C LYS A 121 12.46 12.21 7.37
N VAL A 122 11.16 12.40 7.54
CA VAL A 122 10.49 13.64 7.15
C VAL A 122 11.08 14.80 7.96
N PRO A 123 11.49 15.93 7.32
CA PRO A 123 12.05 17.07 8.02
C PRO A 123 11.11 17.60 9.11
N HIS A 124 11.64 17.88 10.30
CA HIS A 124 10.84 18.32 11.46
C HIS A 124 9.96 19.54 11.15
N SER A 125 10.47 20.48 10.35
CA SER A 125 9.74 21.68 9.94
C SER A 125 8.48 21.39 9.08
N GLN A 126 8.41 20.24 8.42
CA GLN A 126 7.30 19.85 7.55
C GLN A 126 6.28 18.95 8.25
N ARG A 127 6.65 18.29 9.36
CA ARG A 127 5.83 17.26 9.99
C ARG A 127 4.49 17.79 10.46
N LYS A 128 4.48 18.93 11.15
CA LYS A 128 3.25 19.49 11.72
C LYS A 128 2.19 19.74 10.65
N GLY A 129 2.54 20.42 9.56
CA GLY A 129 1.61 20.68 8.45
C GLY A 129 1.13 19.38 7.84
N ARG A 130 2.07 18.50 7.49
CA ARG A 130 1.75 17.23 6.84
C ARG A 130 0.87 16.31 7.68
N ILE A 131 1.09 16.22 9.00
CA ILE A 131 0.23 15.45 9.89
C ILE A 131 -1.17 16.04 9.92
N GLY A 132 -1.29 17.37 10.01
CA GLY A 132 -2.58 18.07 9.97
C GLY A 132 -3.35 17.75 8.68
N ASP A 133 -2.71 17.90 7.52
CA ASP A 133 -3.31 17.64 6.21
C ASP A 133 -3.76 16.16 6.08
N LEU A 134 -2.97 15.21 6.59
CA LEU A 134 -3.32 13.79 6.55
C LEU A 134 -4.47 13.45 7.51
N LEU A 135 -4.48 14.00 8.72
CA LEU A 135 -5.60 13.82 9.67
C LEU A 135 -6.90 14.39 9.10
N GLU A 136 -6.83 15.53 8.42
CA GLU A 136 -7.98 16.11 7.71
C GLU A 136 -8.44 15.23 6.56
N MET A 137 -7.51 14.80 5.69
CA MET A 137 -7.79 13.91 4.56
C MET A 137 -8.55 12.65 5.00
N VAL A 138 -8.13 12.02 6.11
CA VAL A 138 -8.77 10.79 6.59
C VAL A 138 -9.92 11.03 7.59
N GLY A 139 -10.35 12.28 7.78
CA GLY A 139 -11.47 12.65 8.64
C GLY A 139 -11.22 12.41 10.14
N LEU A 140 -9.98 12.53 10.59
CA LEU A 140 -9.55 12.34 11.99
C LEU A 140 -9.05 13.62 12.67
N GLN A 141 -9.20 14.80 12.06
CA GLN A 141 -8.74 16.08 12.62
C GLN A 141 -9.29 16.36 14.03
N GLY A 142 -10.55 15.97 14.31
CA GLY A 142 -11.18 16.11 15.63
C GLY A 142 -10.81 15.01 16.63
N ALA A 143 -10.05 14.00 16.22
CA ALA A 143 -9.66 12.86 17.05
C ALA A 143 -8.14 12.68 17.13
N GLY A 144 -7.36 13.57 16.52
CA GLY A 144 -5.90 13.48 16.47
C GLY A 144 -5.22 13.40 17.84
N ASP A 145 -5.79 14.06 18.85
CA ASP A 145 -5.28 14.09 20.24
C ASP A 145 -5.82 12.95 21.13
N ARG A 146 -6.68 12.07 20.60
CA ARG A 146 -7.16 10.88 21.33
C ARG A 146 -6.17 9.73 21.18
N GLU A 147 -6.05 8.92 22.23
CA GLU A 147 -5.26 7.69 22.17
C GLU A 147 -5.84 6.69 21.14
N ILE A 148 -4.95 6.01 20.40
CA ILE A 148 -5.36 5.03 19.38
C ILE A 148 -6.06 3.83 19.99
N GLY A 149 -5.80 3.53 21.28
CA GLY A 149 -6.53 2.52 22.02
C GLY A 149 -8.05 2.75 22.06
N ASP A 150 -8.48 4.01 21.99
CA ASP A 150 -9.89 4.41 21.96
C ASP A 150 -10.48 4.53 20.56
N TYR A 151 -9.69 4.24 19.52
CA TYR A 151 -10.16 4.31 18.14
C TYR A 151 -11.01 3.09 17.79
N SER A 152 -12.12 3.33 17.07
CA SER A 152 -12.84 2.25 16.40
C SER A 152 -11.97 1.58 15.32
N LYS A 153 -12.32 0.37 14.88
CA LYS A 153 -11.61 -0.29 13.76
C LYS A 153 -11.53 0.60 12.52
N GLY A 154 -12.62 1.31 12.18
CA GLY A 154 -12.64 2.26 11.08
C GLY A 154 -11.64 3.41 11.28
N MET A 155 -11.57 3.99 12.48
CA MET A 155 -10.58 5.03 12.80
C MET A 155 -9.15 4.49 12.75
N GLN A 156 -8.91 3.27 13.22
CA GLN A 156 -7.60 2.62 13.12
C GLN A 156 -7.20 2.39 11.64
N ARG A 157 -8.15 2.05 10.77
CA ARG A 157 -7.89 1.91 9.34
C ARG A 157 -7.54 3.23 8.69
N ARG A 158 -8.26 4.31 9.05
CA ARG A 158 -8.01 5.68 8.58
C ARG A 158 -6.62 6.19 8.99
N ILE A 159 -6.23 6.03 10.26
CA ILE A 159 -4.89 6.43 10.72
C ILE A 159 -3.79 5.59 10.06
N GLY A 160 -4.04 4.32 9.75
CA GLY A 160 -3.13 3.45 9.01
C GLY A 160 -2.84 3.96 7.59
N ILE A 161 -3.85 4.48 6.90
CA ILE A 161 -3.66 5.13 5.60
C ILE A 161 -2.83 6.41 5.74
N ALA A 162 -3.17 7.27 6.70
CA ALA A 162 -2.39 8.47 6.97
C ALA A 162 -0.92 8.13 7.25
N GLN A 163 -0.67 7.08 8.03
CA GLN A 163 0.67 6.56 8.30
C GLN A 163 1.37 6.08 7.03
N ALA A 164 0.69 5.34 6.15
CA ALA A 164 1.27 4.86 4.90
C ALA A 164 1.64 6.02 3.95
N LEU A 165 0.95 7.16 4.06
CA LEU A 165 1.15 8.35 3.23
C LEU A 165 2.13 9.37 3.83
N ILE A 166 2.58 9.21 5.08
CA ILE A 166 3.29 10.25 5.83
C ILE A 166 4.56 10.77 5.13
N HIS A 167 5.26 9.92 4.39
CA HIS A 167 6.50 10.23 3.69
C HIS A 167 6.34 10.48 2.17
N ASP A 168 5.10 10.67 1.70
CA ASP A 168 4.76 10.94 0.30
C ASP A 168 5.24 9.88 -0.71
N PRO A 169 4.90 8.61 -0.50
CA PRO A 169 5.38 7.54 -1.33
C PRO A 169 4.91 7.67 -2.79
N GLU A 170 5.67 7.10 -3.72
CA GLU A 170 5.29 6.98 -5.12
C GLU A 170 4.37 5.79 -5.37
N ILE A 171 4.57 4.72 -4.59
CA ILE A 171 3.79 3.49 -4.64
C ILE A 171 3.08 3.31 -3.30
N LEU A 172 1.79 3.04 -3.35
CA LEU A 172 1.00 2.68 -2.18
C LEU A 172 0.52 1.23 -2.31
N ILE A 173 0.82 0.40 -1.33
CA ILE A 173 0.38 -0.99 -1.25
C ILE A 173 -0.64 -1.11 -0.13
N LEU A 174 -1.86 -1.51 -0.47
CA LEU A 174 -2.98 -1.63 0.44
C LEU A 174 -3.43 -3.09 0.51
N ASP A 175 -3.19 -3.75 1.65
CA ASP A 175 -3.60 -5.15 1.87
C ASP A 175 -4.97 -5.17 2.51
N GLU A 176 -6.00 -5.64 1.75
CA GLU A 176 -7.42 -5.72 2.14
C GLU A 176 -7.93 -4.40 2.77
N PRO A 177 -7.81 -3.23 2.08
CA PRO A 177 -8.04 -1.91 2.70
C PRO A 177 -9.46 -1.68 3.20
N THR A 178 -10.45 -2.37 2.64
CA THR A 178 -11.87 -2.27 2.97
C THR A 178 -12.32 -3.24 4.06
N ASN A 179 -11.44 -4.17 4.47
CA ASN A 179 -11.81 -5.20 5.45
C ASN A 179 -12.17 -4.57 6.81
N GLY A 180 -13.36 -4.92 7.32
CA GLY A 180 -13.86 -4.45 8.61
C GLY A 180 -14.39 -3.00 8.62
N LEU A 181 -14.54 -2.37 7.46
CA LEU A 181 -15.21 -1.07 7.32
C LEU A 181 -16.71 -1.25 7.10
N ASP A 182 -17.49 -0.27 7.56
CA ASP A 182 -18.90 -0.12 7.20
C ASP A 182 -19.04 0.38 5.74
N PRO A 183 -20.24 0.35 5.15
CA PRO A 183 -20.44 0.77 3.76
C PRO A 183 -19.99 2.21 3.45
N LEU A 184 -20.08 3.11 4.44
CA LEU A 184 -19.62 4.50 4.30
C LEU A 184 -18.09 4.55 4.25
N GLY A 185 -17.42 3.83 5.16
CA GLY A 185 -15.96 3.75 5.18
C GLY A 185 -15.38 3.10 3.92
N VAL A 186 -16.08 2.11 3.33
CA VAL A 186 -15.70 1.53 2.03
C VAL A 186 -15.74 2.58 0.93
N ARG A 187 -16.80 3.41 0.88
CA ARG A 187 -16.92 4.49 -0.12
C ARG A 187 -15.82 5.51 0.04
N GLU A 188 -15.59 6.01 1.25
CA GLU A 188 -14.52 6.97 1.53
C GLU A 188 -13.15 6.43 1.14
N MET A 189 -12.88 5.14 1.42
CA MET A 189 -11.65 4.49 1.01
C MET A 189 -11.46 4.54 -0.52
N LYS A 190 -12.51 4.26 -1.28
CA LYS A 190 -12.48 4.33 -2.75
C LYS A 190 -12.26 5.75 -3.24
N ASP A 191 -12.90 6.74 -2.61
CA ASP A 191 -12.71 8.15 -2.94
C ASP A 191 -11.24 8.58 -2.73
N TRP A 192 -10.61 8.20 -1.60
CA TRP A 192 -9.20 8.49 -1.34
C TRP A 192 -8.27 7.81 -2.36
N ILE A 193 -8.54 6.56 -2.72
CA ILE A 193 -7.76 5.85 -3.75
C ILE A 193 -7.87 6.59 -5.10
N GLY A 194 -9.08 7.03 -5.47
CA GLY A 194 -9.32 7.82 -6.67
C GLY A 194 -8.55 9.16 -6.66
N GLU A 195 -8.58 9.88 -5.54
CA GLU A 195 -7.82 11.12 -5.38
C GLU A 195 -6.30 10.90 -5.47
N LEU A 196 -5.79 9.85 -4.83
CA LEU A 196 -4.37 9.52 -4.86
C LEU A 196 -3.91 9.14 -6.27
N ARG A 197 -4.74 8.40 -7.03
CA ARG A 197 -4.52 8.12 -8.44
C ARG A 197 -4.44 9.40 -9.27
N GLN A 198 -5.38 10.34 -9.07
CA GLN A 198 -5.37 11.64 -9.79
C GLN A 198 -4.11 12.45 -9.48
N ARG A 199 -3.53 12.29 -8.29
CA ARG A 199 -2.24 12.87 -7.89
C ARG A 199 -1.03 12.12 -8.46
N GLY A 200 -1.25 11.12 -9.33
CA GLY A 200 -0.19 10.35 -10.01
C GLY A 200 0.43 9.23 -9.16
N LYS A 201 -0.19 8.86 -8.03
CA LYS A 201 0.30 7.73 -7.22
C LYS A 201 0.01 6.40 -7.90
N THR A 202 0.94 5.46 -7.83
CA THR A 202 0.72 4.07 -8.23
C THR A 202 0.20 3.28 -7.04
N ILE A 203 -0.88 2.53 -7.20
CA ILE A 203 -1.56 1.88 -6.09
C ILE A 203 -1.76 0.40 -6.40
N LEU A 204 -1.26 -0.47 -5.52
CA LEU A 204 -1.55 -1.90 -5.52
C LEU A 204 -2.55 -2.19 -4.40
N ILE A 205 -3.67 -2.80 -4.73
CA ILE A 205 -4.71 -3.17 -3.77
C ILE A 205 -4.86 -4.68 -3.80
N SER A 206 -4.79 -5.34 -2.65
CA SER A 206 -5.28 -6.71 -2.53
C SER A 206 -6.74 -6.71 -2.06
N SER A 207 -7.55 -7.59 -2.63
CA SER A 207 -8.91 -7.84 -2.15
C SER A 207 -9.34 -9.28 -2.45
N HIS A 208 -10.24 -9.79 -1.64
CA HIS A 208 -10.97 -11.03 -1.93
C HIS A 208 -12.33 -10.75 -2.59
N LEU A 209 -12.74 -9.48 -2.73
CA LEU A 209 -14.00 -9.04 -3.33
C LEU A 209 -13.71 -8.25 -4.61
N LEU A 210 -14.28 -8.69 -5.74
CA LEU A 210 -14.14 -8.02 -7.03
C LEU A 210 -14.75 -6.60 -7.00
N ALA A 211 -15.88 -6.42 -6.31
CA ALA A 211 -16.57 -5.15 -6.18
C ALA A 211 -15.73 -4.03 -5.52
N ASP A 212 -14.68 -4.38 -4.77
CA ASP A 212 -13.81 -3.40 -4.15
C ASP A 212 -12.84 -2.74 -5.13
N VAL A 213 -12.56 -3.41 -6.26
CA VAL A 213 -11.59 -2.96 -7.25
C VAL A 213 -12.26 -2.42 -8.52
N GLU A 214 -13.45 -2.91 -8.90
CA GLU A 214 -14.16 -2.49 -10.14
C GLU A 214 -14.61 -1.02 -10.16
N GLN A 215 -14.63 -0.34 -9.03
CA GLN A 215 -15.14 1.04 -8.91
C GLN A 215 -14.05 2.06 -8.57
N VAL A 216 -12.78 1.70 -8.70
CA VAL A 216 -11.61 2.54 -8.48
C VAL A 216 -10.84 2.71 -9.79
#